data_ca96c4b3f871493ec0c45e8f5db0456b
#
_entry.id   ca96c4b3f871493ec0c45e8f5db0456b
#
_cell.length_a   1.000
_cell.length_b   1.000
_cell.length_c   1.000
_cell.angle_alpha   90.00
_cell.angle_beta   90.00
_cell.angle_gamma   90.00
#
_symmetry.space_group_name_H-M   'P 1'
#
loop_
_entity.id
_entity.type
_entity.pdbx_description
1 polymer ?
#
loop_
_entity_poly.entity_id
_entity_poly.type
_entity_poly.pdbx_seq_one_letter_code
_entity_poly.pdbx_strand_id
1 'polypeptide(L)'
;MRTYLLDILNRYNRFSENLDVKTILCNKSWLIFNDTGDKELYIFQENGSLIASVNGNVFNGNWQYISANKSIIISFKEKSYMLHPSFFDKTIFALQQDGTNRYAFMIDEKQSQSFKPKSLSELNSYFENIECKRIEEQEYTKQISVKRQKEYTQSQIGRASCRE
;
A
#
# COMPACT_ATOMS: atom_id res chain seq x y z
N MET A 1 -2.37 19.08 2.13
CA MET A 1 -2.90 17.74 1.81
C MET A 1 -1.87 16.82 1.17
N ARG A 2 -1.18 17.26 0.10
CA ARG A 2 -0.10 16.46 -0.52
C ARG A 2 1.02 16.11 0.46
N THR A 3 1.43 17.05 1.30
CA THR A 3 2.51 16.86 2.28
C THR A 3 2.17 15.80 3.32
N TYR A 4 0.92 15.76 3.76
CA TYR A 4 0.45 14.80 4.77
C TYR A 4 0.43 13.37 4.23
N LEU A 5 -0.07 13.17 3.01
CA LEU A 5 -0.01 11.86 2.33
C LEU A 5 1.43 11.39 2.14
N LEU A 6 2.33 12.29 1.77
CA LEU A 6 3.75 12.01 1.63
C LEU A 6 4.37 11.58 2.96
N ASP A 7 4.02 12.24 4.07
CA ASP A 7 4.50 11.90 5.40
C ASP A 7 4.01 10.51 5.84
N ILE A 8 2.73 10.20 5.61
CA ILE A 8 2.18 8.87 5.88
C ILE A 8 2.89 7.81 5.04
N LEU A 9 3.06 8.04 3.75
CA LEU A 9 3.74 7.11 2.85
C LEU A 9 5.21 6.94 3.23
N ASN A 10 5.90 7.99 3.66
CA ASN A 10 7.27 7.92 4.14
C ASN A 10 7.40 7.11 5.43
N ARG A 11 6.42 7.18 6.33
CA ARG A 11 6.38 6.36 7.55
C ARG A 11 6.19 4.87 7.23
N TYR A 12 5.46 4.56 6.16
CA TYR A 12 5.23 3.20 5.69
C TYR A 12 6.29 2.72 4.70
N ASN A 13 7.31 3.51 4.42
CA ASN A 13 8.38 3.24 3.45
C ASN A 13 9.26 2.01 3.81
N ARG A 14 8.89 1.27 4.84
CA ARG A 14 9.40 -0.07 5.12
C ARG A 14 8.57 -1.11 4.39
N PHE A 15 8.38 -0.88 3.13
CA PHE A 15 7.79 -1.87 2.27
C PHE A 15 8.63 -3.14 2.38
N SER A 16 7.97 -4.26 2.65
CA SER A 16 8.65 -5.53 2.84
C SER A 16 9.61 -5.79 1.68
N GLU A 17 10.90 -5.91 1.98
CA GLU A 17 11.91 -6.25 0.98
C GLU A 17 11.64 -7.58 0.28
N ASN A 18 10.79 -8.40 0.88
CA ASN A 18 10.39 -9.72 0.40
C ASN A 18 9.11 -9.72 -0.44
N LEU A 19 8.57 -8.54 -0.79
CA LEU A 19 7.34 -8.47 -1.54
C LEU A 19 7.56 -8.87 -3.00
N ASP A 20 6.84 -9.88 -3.45
CA ASP A 20 6.86 -10.28 -4.85
C ASP A 20 5.91 -9.38 -5.66
N VAL A 21 6.48 -8.33 -6.21
CA VAL A 21 5.74 -7.31 -6.98
C VAL A 21 5.07 -7.92 -8.21
N LYS A 22 5.71 -8.89 -8.86
CA LYS A 22 5.12 -9.57 -10.02
C LYS A 22 3.83 -10.29 -9.65
N THR A 23 3.85 -11.06 -8.58
CA THR A 23 2.67 -11.80 -8.11
C THR A 23 1.54 -10.86 -7.72
N ILE A 24 1.87 -9.73 -7.13
CA ILE A 24 0.86 -8.73 -6.73
C ILE A 24 0.23 -8.05 -7.94
N LEU A 25 1.02 -7.65 -8.91
CA LEU A 25 0.55 -6.90 -10.08
C LEU A 25 -0.15 -7.75 -11.12
N CYS A 26 0.36 -8.98 -11.36
CA CYS A 26 -0.11 -9.82 -12.45
C CYS A 26 -1.51 -10.37 -12.20
N ASN A 27 -2.26 -10.55 -13.31
CA ASN A 27 -3.59 -11.17 -13.33
C ASN A 27 -4.66 -10.43 -12.52
N LYS A 28 -4.46 -9.14 -12.31
CA LYS A 28 -5.43 -8.26 -11.66
C LYS A 28 -5.68 -7.04 -12.51
N SER A 29 -6.90 -6.50 -12.41
CA SER A 29 -7.24 -5.20 -12.96
C SER A 29 -7.04 -4.14 -11.89
N TRP A 30 -6.27 -3.13 -12.20
CA TRP A 30 -5.97 -2.01 -11.30
C TRP A 30 -6.64 -0.75 -11.78
N LEU A 31 -7.51 -0.18 -10.95
CA LEU A 31 -8.07 1.14 -11.18
C LEU A 31 -7.02 2.18 -10.78
N ILE A 32 -6.72 3.10 -11.70
CA ILE A 32 -5.85 4.22 -11.40
C ILE A 32 -6.69 5.33 -10.78
N PHE A 33 -6.26 5.82 -9.62
CA PHE A 33 -6.91 6.95 -9.01
C PHE A 33 -6.61 8.23 -9.80
N ASN A 34 -7.66 8.91 -10.20
CA ASN A 34 -7.58 10.28 -10.69
C ASN A 34 -8.78 11.07 -10.14
N ASP A 35 -8.60 12.37 -9.99
CA ASP A 35 -9.62 13.28 -9.48
C ASP A 35 -10.53 13.85 -10.57
N THR A 36 -10.26 13.54 -11.85
CA THR A 36 -11.02 14.00 -12.99
C THR A 36 -12.30 13.19 -13.24
N GLY A 37 -12.40 12.02 -12.62
CA GLY A 37 -13.53 11.11 -12.79
C GLY A 37 -13.41 10.17 -13.98
N ASP A 38 -12.33 10.21 -14.73
CA ASP A 38 -12.07 9.28 -15.81
C ASP A 38 -11.77 7.88 -15.26
N LYS A 39 -12.30 6.86 -15.91
CA LYS A 39 -12.04 5.47 -15.55
C LYS A 39 -10.79 4.99 -16.27
N GLU A 40 -9.70 4.85 -15.53
CA GLU A 40 -8.46 4.26 -16.03
C GLU A 40 -8.23 2.89 -15.38
N LEU A 41 -7.97 1.89 -16.22
CA LEU A 41 -7.66 0.52 -15.79
C LEU A 41 -6.30 0.10 -16.34
N TYR A 42 -5.50 -0.53 -15.50
CA TYR A 42 -4.26 -1.17 -15.93
C TYR A 42 -4.30 -2.66 -15.61
N ILE A 43 -3.91 -3.47 -16.58
CA ILE A 43 -3.81 -4.93 -16.44
C ILE A 43 -2.38 -5.33 -16.79
N PHE A 44 -1.66 -5.80 -15.79
CA PHE A 44 -0.29 -6.29 -15.93
C PHE A 44 -0.30 -7.79 -16.22
N GLN A 45 0.30 -8.21 -17.32
CA GLN A 45 0.37 -9.61 -17.72
C GLN A 45 1.77 -10.17 -17.45
N GLU A 46 1.86 -11.45 -17.14
CA GLU A 46 3.12 -12.13 -16.81
C GLU A 46 4.14 -12.09 -17.93
N ASN A 47 3.69 -12.04 -19.18
CA ASN A 47 4.58 -11.98 -20.36
C ASN A 47 5.22 -10.60 -20.60
N GLY A 48 4.96 -9.62 -19.73
CA GLY A 48 5.47 -8.26 -19.88
C GLY A 48 4.56 -7.34 -20.67
N SER A 49 3.40 -7.81 -21.12
CA SER A 49 2.41 -6.95 -21.75
C SER A 49 1.63 -6.14 -20.72
N LEU A 50 1.29 -4.92 -21.06
CA LEU A 50 0.46 -4.05 -20.25
C LEU A 50 -0.72 -3.57 -21.09
N ILE A 51 -1.92 -3.76 -20.57
CA ILE A 51 -3.14 -3.25 -21.18
C ILE A 51 -3.64 -2.10 -20.34
N ALA A 52 -3.81 -0.95 -20.95
CA ALA A 52 -4.40 0.22 -20.31
C ALA A 52 -5.72 0.56 -21.01
N SER A 53 -6.73 0.86 -20.22
CA SER A 53 -8.03 1.31 -20.71
C SER A 53 -8.36 2.67 -20.09
N VAL A 54 -8.64 3.65 -20.92
CA VAL A 54 -9.07 4.97 -20.49
C VAL A 54 -10.44 5.24 -21.11
N ASN A 55 -11.48 5.28 -20.28
CA ASN A 55 -12.86 5.48 -20.72
C ASN A 55 -13.28 4.53 -21.86
N GLY A 56 -12.83 3.29 -21.81
CA GLY A 56 -13.14 2.28 -22.82
C GLY A 56 -12.18 2.23 -24.02
N ASN A 57 -11.28 3.18 -24.16
CA ASN A 57 -10.24 3.15 -25.19
C ASN A 57 -9.04 2.33 -24.69
N VAL A 58 -8.65 1.32 -25.45
CA VAL A 58 -7.60 0.38 -25.05
C VAL A 58 -6.27 0.77 -25.68
N PHE A 59 -5.24 0.82 -24.84
CA PHE A 59 -3.86 1.06 -25.21
C PHE A 59 -3.00 -0.13 -24.81
N ASN A 60 -2.12 -0.56 -25.70
CA ASN A 60 -1.18 -1.63 -25.43
C ASN A 60 0.19 -1.04 -25.09
N GLY A 61 0.79 -1.57 -24.04
CA GLY A 61 2.12 -1.18 -23.60
C GLY A 61 2.92 -2.38 -23.12
N ASN A 62 4.05 -2.10 -22.52
CA ASN A 62 4.91 -3.10 -21.91
C ASN A 62 5.27 -2.67 -20.49
N TRP A 63 5.54 -3.66 -19.63
CA TRP A 63 6.03 -3.40 -18.30
C TRP A 63 7.14 -4.38 -17.95
N GLN A 64 8.01 -3.96 -17.06
CA GLN A 64 9.15 -4.74 -16.60
C GLN A 64 9.42 -4.43 -15.14
N TYR A 65 9.70 -5.47 -14.36
CA TYR A 65 10.19 -5.32 -13.00
C TYR A 65 11.70 -5.52 -12.97
N ILE A 66 12.41 -4.55 -12.40
CA ILE A 66 13.86 -4.58 -12.22
C ILE A 66 14.16 -4.87 -10.77
N SER A 67 14.64 -6.07 -10.48
CA SER A 67 14.93 -6.51 -9.11
C SER A 67 16.13 -5.79 -8.48
N ALA A 68 17.06 -5.29 -9.29
CA ALA A 68 18.27 -4.63 -8.80
C ALA A 68 17.98 -3.39 -7.96
N ASN A 69 17.02 -2.57 -8.38
CA ASN A 69 16.61 -1.35 -7.68
C ASN A 69 15.14 -1.37 -7.27
N LYS A 70 14.48 -2.52 -7.38
CA LYS A 70 13.06 -2.71 -7.05
C LYS A 70 12.14 -1.71 -7.74
N SER A 71 12.38 -1.46 -9.01
CA SER A 71 11.57 -0.53 -9.80
C SER A 71 10.73 -1.24 -10.85
N ILE A 72 9.66 -0.56 -11.25
CA ILE A 72 8.76 -0.99 -12.31
C ILE A 72 8.90 0.00 -13.45
N ILE A 73 9.18 -0.50 -14.65
CA ILE A 73 9.19 0.34 -15.86
C ILE A 73 7.91 0.06 -16.62
N ILE A 74 7.18 1.12 -16.92
CA ILE A 74 5.98 1.10 -17.75
C ILE A 74 6.26 1.88 -19.01
N SER A 75 6.02 1.25 -20.16
CA SER A 75 6.27 1.85 -21.48
C SER A 75 5.01 1.83 -22.33
N PHE A 76 4.62 3.00 -22.81
CA PHE A 76 3.56 3.17 -23.80
C PHE A 76 4.12 3.94 -24.99
N LYS A 77 4.11 3.32 -26.19
CA LYS A 77 4.61 3.93 -27.41
C LYS A 77 6.00 4.57 -27.24
N GLU A 78 6.06 5.89 -27.14
CA GLU A 78 7.30 6.66 -27.04
C GLU A 78 7.67 7.07 -25.61
N LYS A 79 6.78 6.82 -24.64
CA LYS A 79 6.99 7.23 -23.25
C LYS A 79 7.24 6.04 -22.35
N SER A 80 8.28 6.16 -21.53
CA SER A 80 8.59 5.18 -20.48
C SER A 80 8.68 5.88 -19.14
N TYR A 81 8.16 5.23 -18.11
CA TYR A 81 8.18 5.73 -16.74
C TYR A 81 8.82 4.71 -15.83
N MET A 82 9.72 5.17 -14.96
CA MET A 82 10.27 4.37 -13.87
C MET A 82 9.51 4.70 -12.58
N LEU A 83 8.95 3.67 -11.95
CA LEU A 83 8.13 3.80 -10.77
C LEU A 83 8.70 2.90 -9.67
N HIS A 84 8.71 3.42 -8.44
CA HIS A 84 9.13 2.66 -7.27
C HIS A 84 7.93 2.33 -6.39
N PRO A 85 7.76 1.06 -5.97
CA PRO A 85 6.74 0.71 -4.98
C PRO A 85 6.97 1.49 -3.69
N SER A 86 5.94 2.19 -3.22
CA SER A 86 6.00 3.02 -2.03
C SER A 86 5.14 2.49 -0.90
N PHE A 87 3.96 1.99 -1.21
CA PHE A 87 3.02 1.46 -0.24
C PHE A 87 2.16 0.39 -0.88
N PHE A 88 1.92 -0.68 -0.14
CA PHE A 88 0.98 -1.73 -0.54
C PHE A 88 0.11 -2.14 0.65
N ASP A 89 -1.18 -2.14 0.42
CA ASP A 89 -2.19 -2.76 1.23
C ASP A 89 -3.01 -3.69 0.32
N LYS A 90 -3.84 -4.55 0.87
CA LYS A 90 -4.69 -5.45 0.09
C LYS A 90 -5.56 -4.73 -0.96
N THR A 91 -5.84 -3.46 -0.72
CA THR A 91 -6.72 -2.65 -1.55
C THR A 91 -5.97 -1.67 -2.44
N ILE A 92 -4.91 -1.04 -1.94
CA ILE A 92 -4.20 0.05 -2.62
C ILE A 92 -2.73 -0.29 -2.82
N PHE A 93 -2.23 0.01 -4.00
CA PHE A 93 -0.83 -0.04 -4.35
C PHE A 93 -0.37 1.35 -4.79
N ALA A 94 0.53 1.96 -4.03
CA ALA A 94 1.08 3.27 -4.34
C ALA A 94 2.47 3.15 -4.96
N LEU A 95 2.67 3.83 -6.08
CA LEU A 95 3.92 3.89 -6.82
C LEU A 95 4.41 5.33 -6.89
N GLN A 96 5.69 5.54 -6.66
CA GLN A 96 6.35 6.83 -6.80
C GLN A 96 7.11 6.89 -8.12
N GLN A 97 6.92 7.96 -8.88
CA GLN A 97 7.72 8.20 -10.08
C GLN A 97 9.14 8.62 -9.69
N ASP A 98 10.13 7.95 -10.29
CA ASP A 98 11.55 8.18 -9.99
C ASP A 98 11.95 9.65 -10.16
N GLY A 99 12.71 10.16 -9.21
CA GLY A 99 13.18 11.54 -9.21
C GLY A 99 12.12 12.62 -8.97
N THR A 100 10.90 12.22 -8.61
CA THR A 100 9.80 13.16 -8.37
C THR A 100 9.07 12.83 -7.07
N ASN A 101 8.22 13.78 -6.61
CA ASN A 101 7.28 13.56 -5.53
C ASN A 101 5.86 13.20 -6.04
N ARG A 102 5.78 12.68 -7.26
CA ARG A 102 4.52 12.27 -7.86
C ARG A 102 4.24 10.81 -7.53
N TYR A 103 3.02 10.54 -7.11
CA TYR A 103 2.54 9.20 -6.78
C TYR A 103 1.40 8.81 -7.70
N ALA A 104 1.41 7.55 -8.11
CA ALA A 104 0.25 6.90 -8.73
C ALA A 104 -0.36 5.95 -7.71
N PHE A 105 -1.66 6.06 -7.50
CA PHE A 105 -2.41 5.18 -6.61
C PHE A 105 -3.24 4.24 -7.44
N MET A 106 -3.03 2.93 -7.26
CA MET A 106 -3.77 1.88 -7.94
C MET A 106 -4.63 1.14 -6.94
N ILE A 107 -5.86 0.86 -7.30
CA ILE A 107 -6.83 0.15 -6.48
C ILE A 107 -7.22 -1.13 -7.20
N ASP A 108 -7.16 -2.27 -6.50
CA ASP A 108 -7.64 -3.54 -7.04
C ASP A 108 -9.12 -3.42 -7.38
N GLU A 109 -9.49 -3.66 -8.63
CA GLU A 109 -10.88 -3.52 -9.09
C GLU A 109 -11.87 -4.36 -8.30
N LYS A 110 -11.47 -5.56 -7.87
CA LYS A 110 -12.30 -6.42 -7.03
C LYS A 110 -12.58 -5.82 -5.66
N GLN A 111 -11.59 -5.13 -5.09
CA GLN A 111 -11.71 -4.45 -3.80
C GLN A 111 -12.38 -3.09 -3.92
N SER A 112 -12.44 -2.52 -5.11
CA SER A 112 -13.04 -1.20 -5.35
C SER A 112 -14.55 -1.17 -5.09
N GLN A 113 -15.20 -2.31 -5.00
CA GLN A 113 -16.61 -2.38 -4.62
C GLN A 113 -16.83 -1.94 -3.18
N SER A 114 -15.89 -2.24 -2.29
CA SER A 114 -15.94 -1.84 -0.89
C SER A 114 -15.28 -0.49 -0.63
N PHE A 115 -14.34 -0.10 -1.47
CA PHE A 115 -13.62 1.16 -1.35
C PHE A 115 -13.31 1.75 -2.72
N LYS A 116 -13.95 2.86 -3.06
CA LYS A 116 -13.72 3.61 -4.29
C LYS A 116 -13.57 5.09 -3.95
N PRO A 117 -12.36 5.57 -3.71
CA PRO A 117 -12.16 6.97 -3.40
C PRO A 117 -12.45 7.81 -4.64
N LYS A 118 -13.24 8.86 -4.46
CA LYS A 118 -13.59 9.81 -5.52
C LYS A 118 -12.73 11.06 -5.48
N SER A 119 -12.03 11.28 -4.37
CA SER A 119 -11.22 12.48 -4.16
C SER A 119 -9.96 12.15 -3.37
N LEU A 120 -8.98 13.05 -3.43
CA LEU A 120 -7.77 12.98 -2.59
C LEU A 120 -8.12 13.00 -1.11
N SER A 121 -9.18 13.71 -0.74
CA SER A 121 -9.67 13.78 0.62
C SER A 121 -10.14 12.43 1.14
N GLU A 122 -10.89 11.67 0.35
CA GLU A 122 -11.32 10.31 0.71
C GLU A 122 -10.13 9.35 0.83
N LEU A 123 -9.17 9.45 -0.07
CA LEU A 123 -7.95 8.66 -0.04
C LEU A 123 -7.13 8.97 1.21
N ASN A 124 -7.00 10.24 1.56
CA ASN A 124 -6.33 10.68 2.78
C ASN A 124 -7.01 10.15 4.04
N SER A 125 -8.34 10.20 4.09
CA SER A 125 -9.12 9.66 5.21
C SER A 125 -8.93 8.15 5.36
N TYR A 126 -8.81 7.43 4.27
CA TYR A 126 -8.52 5.99 4.27
C TYR A 126 -7.16 5.69 4.92
N PHE A 127 -6.10 6.42 4.54
CA PHE A 127 -4.78 6.26 5.14
C PHE A 127 -4.76 6.65 6.62
N GLU A 128 -5.46 7.71 7.01
CA GLU A 128 -5.60 8.10 8.41
C GLU A 128 -6.26 7.00 9.24
N ASN A 129 -7.32 6.38 8.73
CA ASN A 129 -8.01 5.30 9.41
C ASN A 129 -7.11 4.07 9.60
N ILE A 130 -6.28 3.72 8.61
CA ILE A 130 -5.31 2.64 8.72
C ILE A 130 -4.30 2.95 9.82
N GLU A 131 -3.77 4.17 9.86
CA GLU A 131 -2.80 4.60 10.87
C GLU A 131 -3.41 4.57 12.28
N CYS A 132 -4.62 5.09 12.45
CA CYS A 132 -5.34 5.04 13.72
C CYS A 132 -5.53 3.60 14.21
N LYS A 133 -5.98 2.70 13.35
CA LYS A 133 -6.14 1.28 13.72
C LYS A 133 -4.82 0.65 14.14
N ARG A 134 -3.73 0.97 13.43
CA ARG A 134 -2.41 0.46 13.77
C ARG A 134 -1.95 0.95 15.14
N ILE A 135 -2.17 2.21 15.45
CA ILE A 135 -1.82 2.81 16.75
C ILE A 135 -2.65 2.15 17.87
N GLU A 136 -3.95 2.00 17.67
CA GLU A 136 -4.85 1.33 18.61
C GLU A 136 -4.41 -0.11 18.90
N GLU A 137 -4.06 -0.87 17.86
CA GLU A 137 -3.56 -2.24 17.98
C GLU A 137 -2.24 -2.28 18.76
N GLN A 138 -1.32 -1.36 18.52
CA GLN A 138 -0.06 -1.26 19.24
C GLN A 138 -0.27 -0.93 20.71
N GLU A 139 -1.14 0.02 21.03
CA GLU A 139 -1.47 0.39 22.41
C GLU A 139 -2.15 -0.78 23.15
N TYR A 140 -3.08 -1.47 22.50
CA TYR A 140 -3.72 -2.66 23.03
C TYR A 140 -2.71 -3.75 23.36
N THR A 141 -1.78 -4.03 22.46
CA THR A 141 -0.72 -5.00 22.68
C THR A 141 0.19 -4.62 23.85
N LYS A 142 0.54 -3.34 23.98
CA LYS A 142 1.32 -2.83 25.11
C LYS A 142 0.56 -3.00 26.44
N GLN A 143 -0.73 -2.68 26.47
CA GLN A 143 -1.56 -2.85 27.67
C GLN A 143 -1.63 -4.32 28.10
N ILE A 144 -1.79 -5.24 27.18
CA ILE A 144 -1.79 -6.69 27.46
C ILE A 144 -0.44 -7.13 28.02
N SER A 145 0.67 -6.70 27.44
CA SER A 145 2.03 -7.03 27.92
C SER A 145 2.27 -6.52 29.34
N VAL A 146 1.88 -5.30 29.63
CA VAL A 146 2.00 -4.69 30.96
C VAL A 146 1.15 -5.46 31.98
N LYS A 147 -0.10 -5.80 31.63
CA LYS A 147 -1.00 -6.56 32.49
C LYS A 147 -0.43 -7.94 32.82
N ARG A 148 0.07 -8.69 31.84
CA ARG A 148 0.72 -9.99 32.04
C ARG A 148 1.93 -9.89 32.96
N GLN A 149 2.76 -8.86 32.81
CA GLN A 149 3.92 -8.64 33.64
C GLN A 149 3.54 -8.33 35.09
N LYS A 150 2.49 -7.54 35.30
CA LYS A 150 1.97 -7.26 36.65
C LYS A 150 1.42 -8.54 37.32
N GLU A 151 0.67 -9.35 36.61
CA GLU A 151 0.15 -10.62 37.11
C GLU A 151 1.29 -11.58 37.51
N TYR A 152 2.34 -11.67 36.68
CA TYR A 152 3.51 -12.48 36.97
C TYR A 152 4.24 -12.01 38.24
N THR A 153 4.43 -10.70 38.40
CA THR A 153 5.06 -10.09 39.58
C THR A 153 4.25 -10.34 40.86
N GLN A 154 2.93 -10.20 40.80
CA GLN A 154 2.06 -10.50 41.95
C GLN A 154 2.09 -11.99 42.31
N SER A 155 2.12 -12.89 41.35
CA SER A 155 2.26 -14.33 41.59
C SER A 155 3.59 -14.67 42.27
N GLN A 156 4.68 -14.03 41.90
CA GLN A 156 6.00 -14.19 42.53
C GLN A 156 6.01 -13.68 43.98
N ILE A 157 5.41 -12.54 44.25
CA ILE A 157 5.29 -11.97 45.59
C ILE A 157 4.44 -12.87 46.49
N GLY A 158 3.31 -13.38 45.99
CA GLY A 158 2.45 -14.31 46.71
C GLY A 158 3.17 -15.59 47.08
N ARG A 159 4.00 -16.16 46.21
CA ARG A 159 4.81 -17.35 46.49
C ARG A 159 5.90 -17.08 47.54
N ALA A 160 6.55 -15.93 47.51
CA ALA A 160 7.55 -15.55 48.49
C ALA A 160 6.95 -15.41 49.89
N SER A 161 5.76 -14.81 50.04
CA SER A 161 5.07 -14.68 51.32
C SER A 161 4.54 -15.97 51.88
N CYS A 162 4.25 -16.97 51.10
CA CYS A 162 3.82 -18.31 51.53
C CYS A 162 4.98 -19.19 52.05
N ARG A 163 6.25 -18.81 51.87
CA ARG A 163 7.42 -19.54 52.33
C ARG A 163 7.91 -19.13 53.71
N GLU A 164 7.42 -18.04 54.26
CA GLU A 164 7.66 -17.59 55.62
C GLU A 164 6.62 -18.17 56.60
#